data_3b8da1b1f49cf8c6798f4df42a4cf1e8
#
_entry.id   3b8da1b1f49cf8c6798f4df42a4cf1e8
#
_cell.length_a   1.000
_cell.length_b   1.000
_cell.length_c   1.000
_cell.angle_alpha   90.00
_cell.angle_beta   90.00
_cell.angle_gamma   90.00
#
_symmetry.space_group_name_H-M   'P 1'
#
loop_
_entity.id
_entity.type
_entity.pdbx_description
1 polymer ?
#
loop_
_entity_poly.entity_id
_entity_poly.type
_entity_poly.pdbx_seq_one_letter_code
_entity_poly.pdbx_strand_id
1 'polypeptide(L)'
;MLVHLHVKNLALIEDIEVEFGPGLNILTGETGAGKSILLGSMQLILGSRIAKDMIREGASYALVELLFQVENPRAEEALGKLGIELEEGQVLLTRKILDGRSINKINGETCTVGQMKAVASCLLDIHGQHEHQSLLYQDKQLEILDAYGKDEIYPVKEKVNRAYRTYRDSLKKLKSLDMDEEQRNRERAFLEFEIKEIESANLNPGEDEELEKLYRKLDNGKKILETLQEVRDLTGNDSVQGAGEAVGNAVKELMRVTEYDSQLESMSSALQEIDGLLNDFNRELSSYVDELNFDGETFYETERRLDLINNLKAKYGQSIEAIHTYCGNQKQKLEDLDRYEENFRRAKAEVEKSRAQLEIVSDKLSVIRKKYSQMLTDKIIEGLKDLNFLDVQFHIDFQRKKEYTDNGFDDIEYEISTNPGESVKPLGRIVSGGELSRIMLAIKAILADRDQIETLIFDEIDTGISGRTAQKVSEKMAVIGKCHQVLCITHLPQIAAMADIHFEIEKHQKGTETITEIHPLEGDDSVRELARLLGGAELTQAVFENAKEMKELARVHKNTRLK
;
A
#
# COMPACT_ATOMS: atom_id res chain seq x y z
N MET A 1 21.70 11.22 12.00
CA MET A 1 21.71 12.34 12.98
C MET A 1 21.36 13.66 12.33
N LEU A 2 20.79 14.62 13.08
CA LEU A 2 20.53 15.99 12.58
C LEU A 2 21.85 16.76 12.48
N VAL A 3 22.21 17.20 11.29
CA VAL A 3 23.49 17.94 11.06
C VAL A 3 23.24 19.43 11.04
N HIS A 4 22.17 19.87 10.36
CA HIS A 4 21.92 21.28 10.16
C HIS A 4 20.45 21.63 10.33
N LEU A 5 20.16 22.73 11.00
CA LEU A 5 18.84 23.34 11.13
C LEU A 5 18.93 24.77 10.58
N HIS A 6 18.04 25.07 9.64
CA HIS A 6 17.83 26.43 9.16
C HIS A 6 16.38 26.86 9.42
N VAL A 7 16.23 27.99 10.08
CA VAL A 7 14.92 28.59 10.38
C VAL A 7 14.91 30.04 9.96
N LYS A 8 13.93 30.41 9.12
CA LYS A 8 13.79 31.77 8.60
C LYS A 8 12.39 32.31 8.79
N ASN A 9 12.27 33.55 9.23
CA ASN A 9 11.03 34.30 9.41
C ASN A 9 9.97 33.58 10.26
N LEU A 10 10.39 32.89 11.31
CA LEU A 10 9.50 32.17 12.21
C LEU A 10 9.42 32.86 13.57
N ALA A 11 8.29 33.44 13.90
CA ALA A 11 8.05 34.17 15.15
C ALA A 11 9.13 35.24 15.42
N LEU A 12 9.97 35.09 16.44
CA LEU A 12 11.07 36.02 16.77
C LEU A 12 12.37 35.71 16.02
N ILE A 13 12.41 34.65 15.23
CA ILE A 13 13.58 34.27 14.43
C ILE A 13 13.53 35.00 13.07
N GLU A 14 14.54 35.79 12.78
CA GLU A 14 14.75 36.42 11.47
C GLU A 14 15.38 35.41 10.49
N ASP A 15 16.57 34.93 10.82
CA ASP A 15 17.32 33.93 10.06
C ASP A 15 18.34 33.28 11.00
N ILE A 16 18.25 31.99 11.25
CA ILE A 16 19.15 31.23 12.13
C ILE A 16 19.57 29.96 11.43
N GLU A 17 20.85 29.69 11.44
CA GLU A 17 21.46 28.43 11.04
C GLU A 17 22.23 27.85 12.24
N VAL A 18 22.02 26.55 12.51
CA VAL A 18 22.69 25.83 13.60
C VAL A 18 23.25 24.51 13.08
N GLU A 19 24.52 24.29 13.29
CA GLU A 19 25.18 23.01 13.03
C GLU A 19 25.28 22.21 14.32
N PHE A 20 24.68 21.01 14.33
CA PHE A 20 24.73 20.08 15.44
C PHE A 20 25.76 18.99 15.20
N GLY A 21 26.39 18.52 16.26
CA GLY A 21 27.33 17.41 16.19
C GLY A 21 26.83 16.15 16.90
N PRO A 22 27.63 15.10 16.91
CA PRO A 22 27.34 13.88 17.64
C PRO A 22 27.36 14.10 19.16
N GLY A 23 26.73 13.19 19.90
CA GLY A 23 26.70 13.23 21.35
C GLY A 23 25.66 14.20 21.92
N LEU A 24 25.97 14.81 23.05
CA LEU A 24 25.06 15.64 23.83
C LEU A 24 25.19 17.11 23.47
N ASN A 25 24.23 17.62 22.69
CA ASN A 25 24.09 19.02 22.31
C ASN A 25 23.16 19.71 23.30
N ILE A 26 23.67 20.65 24.06
CA ILE A 26 22.89 21.38 25.09
C ILE A 26 22.71 22.83 24.65
N LEU A 27 21.45 23.28 24.76
CA LEU A 27 21.07 24.65 24.48
C LEU A 27 20.66 25.33 25.80
N THR A 28 21.42 26.38 26.19
CA THR A 28 21.10 27.23 27.34
C THR A 28 20.62 28.60 26.86
N GLY A 29 20.20 29.45 27.78
CA GLY A 29 19.78 30.82 27.46
C GLY A 29 18.66 31.30 28.35
N GLU A 30 18.25 32.54 28.23
CA GLU A 30 17.17 33.13 29.04
C GLU A 30 15.83 32.48 28.75
N THR A 31 14.99 32.34 29.77
CA THR A 31 13.63 31.79 29.67
C THR A 31 12.75 32.67 28.76
N GLY A 32 12.14 32.07 27.76
CA GLY A 32 11.20 32.75 26.87
C GLY A 32 11.25 32.23 25.44
N ALA A 33 10.59 32.93 24.54
CA ALA A 33 10.19 32.46 23.21
C ALA A 33 11.27 31.79 22.32
N GLY A 34 12.56 32.05 22.50
CA GLY A 34 13.62 31.48 21.63
C GLY A 34 13.74 29.96 21.70
N LYS A 35 13.75 29.39 22.91
CA LYS A 35 13.84 27.93 23.13
C LYS A 35 12.64 27.20 22.56
N SER A 36 11.43 27.70 22.87
CA SER A 36 10.17 27.11 22.40
C SER A 36 9.98 27.25 20.88
N ILE A 37 10.52 28.33 20.27
CA ILE A 37 10.45 28.53 18.83
C ILE A 37 11.36 27.53 18.09
N LEU A 38 12.55 27.25 18.63
CA LEU A 38 13.45 26.26 18.04
C LEU A 38 12.83 24.87 18.02
N LEU A 39 12.29 24.44 19.18
CA LEU A 39 11.55 23.17 19.26
C LEU A 39 10.31 23.17 18.38
N GLY A 40 9.53 24.24 18.40
CA GLY A 40 8.37 24.43 17.56
C GLY A 40 8.71 24.32 16.07
N SER A 41 9.90 24.78 15.65
CA SER A 41 10.36 24.63 14.27
C SER A 41 10.59 23.17 13.89
N MET A 42 11.21 22.38 14.76
CA MET A 42 11.40 20.95 14.55
C MET A 42 10.04 20.18 14.57
N GLN A 43 9.14 20.57 15.47
CA GLN A 43 7.79 20.03 15.55
C GLN A 43 6.97 20.30 14.27
N LEU A 44 7.18 21.43 13.62
CA LEU A 44 6.56 21.73 12.34
C LEU A 44 6.92 20.67 11.28
N ILE A 45 8.15 20.21 11.23
CA ILE A 45 8.58 19.14 10.32
C ILE A 45 7.87 17.81 10.66
N LEU A 46 7.63 17.53 11.93
CA LEU A 46 6.84 16.37 12.38
C LEU A 46 5.33 16.50 12.13
N GLY A 47 4.88 17.58 11.50
CA GLY A 47 3.50 17.74 11.05
C GLY A 47 2.58 18.51 11.98
N SER A 48 3.13 19.22 12.98
CA SER A 48 2.36 20.07 13.87
C SER A 48 1.56 21.13 13.12
N ARG A 49 0.42 21.52 13.71
CA ARG A 49 -0.47 22.53 13.12
C ARG A 49 0.20 23.89 13.10
N ILE A 50 0.00 24.60 12.00
CA ILE A 50 0.49 25.96 11.81
C ILE A 50 -0.48 26.92 12.51
N ALA A 51 -0.02 27.66 13.50
CA ALA A 51 -0.76 28.79 14.05
C ALA A 51 -0.63 30.01 13.12
N LYS A 52 -1.67 30.86 13.08
CA LYS A 52 -1.70 32.01 12.14
C LYS A 52 -0.64 33.07 12.42
N ASP A 53 -0.12 33.10 13.62
CA ASP A 53 0.87 34.05 14.15
C ASP A 53 2.32 33.53 14.12
N MET A 54 2.54 32.37 13.50
CA MET A 54 3.90 31.81 13.41
C MET A 54 4.82 32.51 12.40
N ILE A 55 4.27 33.12 11.35
CA ILE A 55 5.06 33.89 10.39
C ILE A 55 5.43 35.23 11.03
N ARG A 56 6.73 35.58 10.97
CA ARG A 56 7.23 36.86 11.50
C ARG A 56 6.48 38.04 10.87
N GLU A 57 6.16 39.04 11.66
CA GLU A 57 5.47 40.24 11.20
C GLU A 57 6.28 40.93 10.08
N GLY A 58 5.61 41.27 8.98
CA GLY A 58 6.25 41.82 7.77
C GLY A 58 6.85 40.81 6.80
N ALA A 59 6.93 39.50 7.15
CA ALA A 59 7.41 38.46 6.26
C ALA A 59 6.29 37.81 5.45
N SER A 60 6.57 37.44 4.20
CA SER A 60 5.62 36.75 3.32
C SER A 60 5.58 35.24 3.50
N TYR A 61 6.56 34.65 4.17
CA TYR A 61 6.67 33.22 4.45
C TYR A 61 7.58 32.96 5.64
N ALA A 62 7.41 31.78 6.26
CA ALA A 62 8.40 31.19 7.15
C ALA A 62 8.97 29.91 6.52
N LEU A 63 10.22 29.57 6.84
CA LEU A 63 10.94 28.41 6.33
C LEU A 63 11.58 27.65 7.48
N VAL A 64 11.46 26.32 7.44
CA VAL A 64 12.20 25.40 8.31
C VAL A 64 12.82 24.33 7.45
N GLU A 65 14.12 24.11 7.61
CA GLU A 65 14.87 23.06 6.94
C GLU A 65 15.67 22.26 7.95
N LEU A 66 15.60 20.94 7.85
CA LEU A 66 16.38 19.99 8.64
C LEU A 66 17.17 19.09 7.71
N LEU A 67 18.49 19.10 7.86
CA LEU A 67 19.39 18.19 7.14
C LEU A 67 19.84 17.08 8.08
N PHE A 68 19.59 15.86 7.71
CA PHE A 68 20.01 14.67 8.44
C PHE A 68 21.09 13.90 7.69
N GLN A 69 22.13 13.48 8.41
CA GLN A 69 23.06 12.43 7.97
C GLN A 69 22.56 11.09 8.52
N VAL A 70 22.31 10.12 7.65
CA VAL A 70 21.79 8.78 8.00
C VAL A 70 22.95 7.80 7.94
N GLU A 71 23.37 7.27 9.09
CA GLU A 71 24.45 6.28 9.19
C GLU A 71 23.93 4.89 9.61
N ASN A 72 22.72 4.83 10.19
CA ASN A 72 22.11 3.60 10.64
C ASN A 72 21.47 2.83 9.47
N PRO A 73 21.94 1.61 9.13
CA PRO A 73 21.38 0.83 8.01
C PRO A 73 19.88 0.52 8.15
N ARG A 74 19.36 0.48 9.38
CA ARG A 74 17.92 0.25 9.61
C ARG A 74 17.09 1.49 9.32
N ALA A 75 17.61 2.67 9.64
CA ALA A 75 16.97 3.93 9.26
C ALA A 75 16.94 4.07 7.74
N GLU A 76 18.05 3.73 7.07
CA GLU A 76 18.14 3.67 5.61
C GLU A 76 17.10 2.71 5.01
N GLU A 77 16.98 1.48 5.54
CA GLU A 77 15.97 0.50 5.10
C GLU A 77 14.53 1.02 5.32
N ALA A 78 14.27 1.70 6.45
CA ALA A 78 12.96 2.28 6.74
C ALA A 78 12.61 3.42 5.77
N LEU A 79 13.57 4.29 5.43
CA LEU A 79 13.41 5.35 4.44
C LEU A 79 13.21 4.78 3.03
N GLY A 80 13.96 3.75 2.65
CA GLY A 80 13.79 3.05 1.37
C GLY A 80 12.40 2.45 1.21
N LYS A 81 11.78 1.90 2.28
CA LYS A 81 10.39 1.43 2.28
C LYS A 81 9.37 2.55 2.09
N LEU A 82 9.71 3.78 2.45
CA LEU A 82 8.92 4.99 2.21
C LEU A 82 9.18 5.61 0.82
N GLY A 83 10.06 5.02 0.02
CA GLY A 83 10.42 5.49 -1.31
C GLY A 83 11.38 6.68 -1.30
N ILE A 84 12.13 6.88 -0.22
CA ILE A 84 13.10 7.98 -0.10
C ILE A 84 14.50 7.43 -0.40
N GLU A 85 15.13 8.00 -1.41
CA GLU A 85 16.54 7.76 -1.75
C GLU A 85 17.42 8.77 -1.03
N LEU A 86 18.56 8.28 -0.50
CA LEU A 86 19.56 9.12 0.18
C LEU A 86 20.51 9.70 -0.86
N GLU A 87 20.77 11.00 -0.77
CA GLU A 87 21.82 11.68 -1.53
C GLU A 87 23.07 11.78 -0.65
N GLU A 88 24.12 11.04 -0.98
CA GLU A 88 25.36 10.96 -0.17
C GLU A 88 25.11 10.59 1.31
N GLY A 89 24.08 9.79 1.58
CA GLY A 89 23.66 9.41 2.94
C GLY A 89 22.87 10.50 3.67
N GLN A 90 22.39 11.53 2.98
CA GLN A 90 21.68 12.67 3.57
C GLN A 90 20.20 12.73 3.15
N VAL A 91 19.40 13.34 4.02
CA VAL A 91 17.98 13.67 3.76
C VAL A 91 17.73 15.11 4.20
N LEU A 92 17.22 15.92 3.28
CA LEU A 92 16.78 17.30 3.54
C LEU A 92 15.25 17.36 3.64
N LEU A 93 14.76 17.79 4.79
CA LEU A 93 13.34 18.06 5.03
C LEU A 93 13.10 19.55 5.04
N THR A 94 12.27 20.06 4.12
CA THR A 94 11.97 21.50 4.01
C THR A 94 10.47 21.72 4.19
N ARG A 95 10.09 22.63 5.10
CA ARG A 95 8.70 23.10 5.24
C ARG A 95 8.64 24.61 5.11
N LYS A 96 8.03 25.07 4.01
CA LYS A 96 7.76 26.51 3.77
C LYS A 96 6.30 26.81 4.10
N ILE A 97 6.10 27.74 5.02
CA ILE A 97 4.79 28.16 5.51
C ILE A 97 4.44 29.48 4.83
N LEU A 98 3.25 29.51 4.25
CA LEU A 98 2.65 30.66 3.59
C LEU A 98 1.31 30.95 4.29
N ASP A 99 0.70 32.10 4.00
CA ASP A 99 -0.61 32.42 4.57
C ASP A 99 -1.64 31.34 4.20
N GLY A 100 -2.11 30.63 5.22
CA GLY A 100 -3.13 29.56 5.11
C GLY A 100 -2.70 28.24 4.48
N ARG A 101 -1.42 28.05 4.07
CA ARG A 101 -0.94 26.80 3.47
C ARG A 101 0.54 26.54 3.74
N SER A 102 0.98 25.28 3.58
CA SER A 102 2.40 24.93 3.59
C SER A 102 2.81 24.16 2.34
N ILE A 103 4.06 24.33 1.94
CA ILE A 103 4.73 23.54 0.93
C ILE A 103 5.77 22.71 1.66
N ASN A 104 5.67 21.39 1.52
CA ASN A 104 6.59 20.45 2.16
C ASN A 104 7.41 19.76 1.08
N LYS A 105 8.69 19.55 1.33
CA LYS A 105 9.61 18.89 0.41
C LYS A 105 10.54 17.94 1.15
N ILE A 106 10.88 16.84 0.50
CA ILE A 106 11.91 15.88 0.90
C ILE A 106 12.90 15.82 -0.25
N ASN A 107 14.18 16.12 -0.03
CA ASN A 107 15.23 16.19 -1.05
C ASN A 107 14.81 17.06 -2.27
N GLY A 108 14.12 18.18 -2.01
CA GLY A 108 13.62 19.08 -3.06
C GLY A 108 12.30 18.66 -3.71
N GLU A 109 11.84 17.42 -3.57
CA GLU A 109 10.58 16.94 -4.11
C GLU A 109 9.38 17.25 -3.20
N THR A 110 8.27 17.66 -3.81
CA THR A 110 7.06 18.02 -3.06
C THR A 110 6.38 16.79 -2.47
N CYS A 111 6.05 16.84 -1.19
CA CYS A 111 5.40 15.74 -0.47
C CYS A 111 4.20 16.21 0.36
N THR A 112 3.39 15.26 0.82
CA THR A 112 2.31 15.52 1.79
C THR A 112 2.87 15.68 3.21
N VAL A 113 2.11 16.34 4.10
CA VAL A 113 2.47 16.42 5.53
C VAL A 113 2.60 15.03 6.16
N GLY A 114 1.74 14.08 5.74
CA GLY A 114 1.81 12.70 6.23
C GLY A 114 3.09 11.97 5.83
N GLN A 115 3.56 12.13 4.60
CA GLN A 115 4.83 11.57 4.14
C GLN A 115 6.01 12.20 4.87
N MET A 116 6.04 13.53 4.99
CA MET A 116 7.08 14.24 5.76
C MET A 116 7.14 13.76 7.20
N LYS A 117 5.98 13.64 7.87
CA LYS A 117 5.89 13.12 9.23
C LYS A 117 6.43 11.69 9.34
N ALA A 118 6.07 10.81 8.40
CA ALA A 118 6.54 9.43 8.40
C ALA A 118 8.07 9.35 8.30
N VAL A 119 8.66 10.15 7.39
CA VAL A 119 10.12 10.23 7.21
C VAL A 119 10.80 10.83 8.45
N ALA A 120 10.30 11.97 8.94
CA ALA A 120 10.86 12.63 10.12
C ALA A 120 10.83 11.73 11.37
N SER A 121 9.76 10.95 11.55
CA SER A 121 9.63 10.01 12.69
C SER A 121 10.60 8.83 12.64
N CYS A 122 11.24 8.55 11.51
CA CYS A 122 12.33 7.58 11.42
C CYS A 122 13.69 8.17 11.83
N LEU A 123 13.82 9.49 11.84
CA LEU A 123 15.09 10.21 12.00
C LEU A 123 15.22 10.90 13.36
N LEU A 124 14.10 11.38 13.91
CA LEU A 124 14.11 12.12 15.17
C LEU A 124 12.88 11.79 16.05
N ASP A 125 13.09 11.86 17.36
CA ASP A 125 12.04 11.68 18.39
C ASP A 125 12.10 12.85 19.39
N ILE A 126 10.96 13.50 19.65
CA ILE A 126 10.87 14.65 20.56
C ILE A 126 10.12 14.24 21.83
N HIS A 127 10.70 14.48 22.97
CA HIS A 127 10.17 14.17 24.30
C HIS A 127 9.87 15.46 25.07
N GLY A 128 8.59 15.85 25.18
CA GLY A 128 8.11 17.07 25.84
C GLY A 128 6.60 17.09 26.07
N GLN A 129 6.05 18.24 26.52
CA GLN A 129 4.67 18.33 27.03
C GLN A 129 3.57 18.17 25.96
N HIS A 130 3.83 18.33 24.67
CA HIS A 130 2.76 18.51 23.68
C HIS A 130 2.82 17.60 22.46
N GLU A 131 3.73 16.60 22.35
CA GLU A 131 3.83 15.88 21.07
C GLU A 131 4.32 14.43 21.07
N HIS A 132 4.04 13.84 19.96
CA HIS A 132 4.45 12.62 19.24
C HIS A 132 5.44 11.71 19.98
N GLN A 133 5.10 11.34 21.18
CA GLN A 133 5.87 10.38 21.94
C GLN A 133 5.56 9.00 21.39
N SER A 134 6.48 8.47 20.63
CA SER A 134 6.36 7.13 20.05
C SER A 134 5.99 6.07 21.10
N LEU A 135 6.48 6.25 22.33
CA LEU A 135 6.23 5.38 23.49
C LEU A 135 4.80 5.42 24.06
N LEU A 136 3.97 6.38 23.68
CA LEU A 136 2.56 6.43 24.10
C LEU A 136 1.67 5.51 23.27
N TYR A 137 2.17 5.01 22.12
CA TYR A 137 1.44 4.10 21.26
C TYR A 137 1.74 2.65 21.62
N GLN A 138 0.73 1.86 21.87
CA GLN A 138 0.83 0.44 22.27
C GLN A 138 1.67 -0.39 21.31
N ASP A 139 1.54 -0.15 20.00
CA ASP A 139 2.34 -0.86 18.99
C ASP A 139 3.84 -0.59 19.16
N LYS A 140 4.22 0.65 19.52
CA LYS A 140 5.60 1.02 19.79
C LYS A 140 6.13 0.46 21.12
N GLN A 141 5.28 0.37 22.12
CA GLN A 141 5.62 -0.27 23.39
C GLN A 141 5.97 -1.75 23.19
N LEU A 142 5.21 -2.45 22.32
CA LEU A 142 5.50 -3.84 21.95
C LEU A 142 6.80 -3.97 21.15
N GLU A 143 7.07 -3.05 20.21
CA GLU A 143 8.33 -3.01 19.46
C GLU A 143 9.55 -2.84 20.40
N ILE A 144 9.42 -2.03 21.43
CA ILE A 144 10.46 -1.79 22.44
C ILE A 144 10.73 -3.04 23.26
N LEU A 145 9.68 -3.71 23.72
CA LEU A 145 9.82 -4.98 24.42
C LEU A 145 10.48 -6.03 23.52
N ASP A 146 10.07 -6.11 22.26
CA ASP A 146 10.65 -7.02 21.28
C ASP A 146 12.13 -6.70 21.01
N ALA A 147 12.49 -5.42 20.93
CA ALA A 147 13.87 -4.98 20.76
C ALA A 147 14.73 -5.30 21.99
N TYR A 148 14.18 -5.17 23.19
CA TYR A 148 14.87 -5.49 24.43
C TYR A 148 15.22 -6.98 24.53
N GLY A 149 14.31 -7.87 24.11
CA GLY A 149 14.50 -9.32 24.09
C GLY A 149 14.91 -9.89 22.72
N LYS A 150 15.48 -9.08 21.81
CA LYS A 150 15.62 -9.37 20.39
C LYS A 150 16.22 -10.74 20.08
N ASP A 151 17.22 -11.18 20.86
CA ASP A 151 17.96 -12.41 20.61
C ASP A 151 17.10 -13.68 20.74
N GLU A 152 16.12 -13.68 21.67
CA GLU A 152 15.17 -14.79 21.84
C GLU A 152 13.83 -14.50 21.12
N ILE A 153 13.39 -13.26 21.07
CA ILE A 153 12.07 -12.86 20.52
C ILE A 153 12.06 -12.93 18.99
N TYR A 154 13.04 -12.35 18.30
CA TYR A 154 13.02 -12.21 16.83
C TYR A 154 12.97 -13.55 16.09
N PRO A 155 13.74 -14.59 16.47
CA PRO A 155 13.65 -15.90 15.83
C PRO A 155 12.28 -16.56 15.98
N VAL A 156 11.56 -16.30 17.08
CA VAL A 156 10.21 -16.84 17.30
C VAL A 156 9.17 -15.98 16.59
N LYS A 157 9.34 -14.67 16.57
CA LYS A 157 8.51 -13.73 15.81
C LYS A 157 8.49 -14.02 14.31
N GLU A 158 9.65 -14.38 13.74
CA GLU A 158 9.69 -14.83 12.33
C GLU A 158 8.89 -16.12 12.10
N LYS A 159 8.91 -17.06 13.06
CA LYS A 159 8.08 -18.27 12.96
C LYS A 159 6.59 -17.94 13.03
N VAL A 160 6.20 -16.98 13.89
CA VAL A 160 4.82 -16.47 13.96
C VAL A 160 4.40 -15.83 12.64
N ASN A 161 5.25 -14.99 12.07
CA ASN A 161 4.97 -14.33 10.79
C ASN A 161 4.74 -15.35 9.65
N ARG A 162 5.61 -16.37 9.57
CA ARG A 162 5.45 -17.47 8.58
C ARG A 162 4.15 -18.25 8.82
N ALA A 163 3.86 -18.62 10.06
CA ALA A 163 2.63 -19.33 10.41
C ALA A 163 1.38 -18.49 10.11
N TYR A 164 1.43 -17.19 10.38
CA TYR A 164 0.35 -16.27 10.08
C TYR A 164 0.08 -16.14 8.57
N ARG A 165 1.13 -16.05 7.75
CA ARG A 165 0.98 -16.05 6.28
C ARG A 165 0.32 -17.33 5.80
N THR A 166 0.78 -18.49 6.28
CA THR A 166 0.17 -19.79 5.94
C THR A 166 -1.30 -19.85 6.34
N TYR A 167 -1.64 -19.37 7.54
CA TYR A 167 -3.02 -19.28 8.01
C TYR A 167 -3.88 -18.34 7.15
N ARG A 168 -3.38 -17.16 6.79
CA ARG A 168 -4.06 -16.22 5.89
C ARG A 168 -4.31 -16.80 4.50
N ASP A 169 -3.32 -17.51 3.95
CA ASP A 169 -3.45 -18.14 2.64
C ASP A 169 -4.48 -19.28 2.68
N SER A 170 -4.49 -20.08 3.75
CA SER A 170 -5.52 -21.10 3.97
C SER A 170 -6.92 -20.49 4.09
N LEU A 171 -7.05 -19.36 4.80
CA LEU A 171 -8.32 -18.62 4.89
C LEU A 171 -8.79 -18.06 3.55
N LYS A 172 -7.88 -17.52 2.74
CA LYS A 172 -8.22 -17.03 1.40
C LYS A 172 -8.72 -18.18 0.51
N LYS A 173 -8.02 -19.33 0.57
CA LYS A 173 -8.42 -20.53 -0.16
C LYS A 173 -9.79 -21.04 0.28
N LEU A 174 -10.08 -21.09 1.58
CA LEU A 174 -11.39 -21.45 2.08
C LEU A 174 -12.48 -20.46 1.61
N LYS A 175 -12.23 -19.16 1.69
CA LYS A 175 -13.16 -18.12 1.21
C LYS A 175 -13.44 -18.21 -0.30
N SER A 176 -12.43 -18.58 -1.10
CA SER A 176 -12.62 -18.75 -2.55
C SER A 176 -13.48 -19.98 -2.90
N LEU A 177 -13.61 -20.94 -1.97
CA LEU A 177 -14.47 -22.12 -2.08
C LEU A 177 -15.83 -21.91 -1.40
N ASP A 178 -16.09 -20.77 -0.74
CA ASP A 178 -17.35 -20.50 -0.03
C ASP A 178 -18.38 -19.96 -1.04
N MET A 179 -18.99 -20.88 -1.79
CA MET A 179 -20.11 -20.60 -2.70
C MET A 179 -21.43 -20.99 -2.05
N ASP A 180 -22.44 -20.15 -2.23
CA ASP A 180 -23.81 -20.48 -1.85
C ASP A 180 -24.30 -21.75 -2.60
N GLU A 181 -24.97 -22.65 -1.90
CA GLU A 181 -25.44 -23.92 -2.44
C GLU A 181 -26.37 -23.72 -3.65
N GLU A 182 -27.22 -22.71 -3.62
CA GLU A 182 -28.11 -22.37 -4.73
C GLU A 182 -27.34 -21.89 -5.96
N GLN A 183 -26.34 -21.06 -5.76
CA GLN A 183 -25.47 -20.58 -6.83
C GLN A 183 -24.68 -21.73 -7.46
N ARG A 184 -24.14 -22.62 -6.64
CA ARG A 184 -23.38 -23.80 -7.10
C ARG A 184 -24.26 -24.73 -7.94
N ASN A 185 -25.51 -25.02 -7.47
CA ASN A 185 -26.43 -25.86 -8.21
C ASN A 185 -26.83 -25.25 -9.56
N ARG A 186 -26.98 -23.94 -9.62
CA ARG A 186 -27.24 -23.22 -10.89
C ARG A 186 -26.02 -23.30 -11.83
N GLU A 187 -24.82 -23.09 -11.32
CA GLU A 187 -23.61 -23.16 -12.12
C GLU A 187 -23.36 -24.60 -12.63
N ARG A 188 -23.57 -25.59 -11.79
CA ARG A 188 -23.49 -26.99 -12.18
C ARG A 188 -24.47 -27.32 -13.31
N ALA A 189 -25.73 -26.96 -13.16
CA ALA A 189 -26.76 -27.22 -14.19
C ALA A 189 -26.42 -26.50 -15.51
N PHE A 190 -25.83 -25.30 -15.44
CA PHE A 190 -25.41 -24.58 -16.62
C PHE A 190 -24.22 -25.26 -17.32
N LEU A 191 -23.19 -25.67 -16.58
CA LEU A 191 -22.05 -26.40 -17.11
C LEU A 191 -22.44 -27.74 -17.74
N GLU A 192 -23.31 -28.51 -17.06
CA GLU A 192 -23.86 -29.78 -17.58
C GLU A 192 -24.63 -29.57 -18.88
N PHE A 193 -25.40 -28.49 -18.97
CA PHE A 193 -26.15 -28.15 -20.20
C PHE A 193 -25.21 -27.83 -21.36
N GLU A 194 -24.21 -26.96 -21.15
CA GLU A 194 -23.24 -26.55 -22.19
C GLU A 194 -22.42 -27.75 -22.69
N ILE A 195 -21.92 -28.57 -21.77
CA ILE A 195 -21.16 -29.78 -22.10
C ILE A 195 -22.02 -30.72 -22.93
N LYS A 196 -23.27 -30.96 -22.50
CA LYS A 196 -24.19 -31.86 -23.20
C LYS A 196 -24.58 -31.34 -24.58
N GLU A 197 -24.77 -30.02 -24.73
CA GLU A 197 -25.09 -29.40 -26.04
C GLU A 197 -23.91 -29.61 -27.02
N ILE A 198 -22.67 -29.38 -26.57
CA ILE A 198 -21.48 -29.56 -27.41
C ILE A 198 -21.25 -31.06 -27.73
N GLU A 199 -21.33 -31.94 -26.73
CA GLU A 199 -21.07 -33.38 -26.94
C GLU A 199 -22.14 -34.03 -27.82
N SER A 200 -23.42 -33.65 -27.67
CA SER A 200 -24.48 -34.18 -28.50
C SER A 200 -24.38 -33.79 -29.97
N ALA A 201 -23.70 -32.70 -30.26
CA ALA A 201 -23.44 -32.25 -31.61
C ALA A 201 -22.38 -33.10 -32.34
N ASN A 202 -21.55 -33.85 -31.62
CA ASN A 202 -20.54 -34.77 -32.15
C ASN A 202 -19.71 -34.15 -33.28
N LEU A 203 -19.05 -33.03 -32.97
CA LEU A 203 -18.28 -32.25 -33.93
C LEU A 203 -16.97 -32.93 -34.27
N ASN A 204 -16.62 -32.96 -35.56
CA ASN A 204 -15.35 -33.48 -36.03
C ASN A 204 -14.43 -32.31 -36.49
N PRO A 205 -13.14 -32.33 -36.16
CA PRO A 205 -12.21 -31.33 -36.65
C PRO A 205 -12.21 -31.20 -38.17
N GLY A 206 -12.40 -29.98 -38.69
CA GLY A 206 -12.41 -29.72 -40.14
C GLY A 206 -13.75 -30.02 -40.84
N GLU A 207 -14.74 -30.55 -40.14
CA GLU A 207 -16.07 -30.84 -40.68
C GLU A 207 -16.76 -29.60 -41.27
N ASP A 208 -16.62 -28.49 -40.65
CA ASP A 208 -17.17 -27.18 -41.07
C ASP A 208 -16.63 -26.76 -42.45
N GLU A 209 -15.31 -26.87 -42.67
CA GLU A 209 -14.72 -26.52 -43.95
C GLU A 209 -15.15 -27.45 -45.12
N GLU A 210 -15.27 -28.72 -44.80
CA GLU A 210 -15.75 -29.72 -45.78
C GLU A 210 -17.22 -29.48 -46.14
N LEU A 211 -18.06 -29.26 -45.15
CA LEU A 211 -19.47 -28.96 -45.34
C LEU A 211 -19.73 -27.63 -46.04
N GLU A 212 -18.92 -26.58 -45.76
CA GLU A 212 -19.03 -25.33 -46.50
C GLU A 212 -18.69 -25.47 -47.98
N LYS A 213 -17.69 -26.27 -48.33
CA LYS A 213 -17.37 -26.55 -49.73
C LYS A 213 -18.49 -27.31 -50.42
N LEU A 214 -19.05 -28.31 -49.73
CA LEU A 214 -20.17 -29.09 -50.25
C LEU A 214 -21.42 -28.21 -50.40
N TYR A 215 -21.77 -27.41 -49.40
CA TYR A 215 -22.91 -26.49 -49.43
C TYR A 215 -22.85 -25.56 -50.62
N ARG A 216 -21.72 -24.88 -50.85
CA ARG A 216 -21.51 -23.98 -52.00
C ARG A 216 -21.74 -24.69 -53.33
N LYS A 217 -21.29 -25.94 -53.46
CA LYS A 217 -21.50 -26.74 -54.68
C LYS A 217 -22.97 -27.05 -54.88
N LEU A 218 -23.65 -27.46 -53.82
CA LEU A 218 -25.10 -27.83 -53.88
C LEU A 218 -26.00 -26.59 -54.04
N ASP A 219 -25.70 -25.47 -53.39
CA ASP A 219 -26.43 -24.20 -53.54
C ASP A 219 -26.35 -23.66 -54.98
N ASN A 220 -25.20 -23.76 -55.61
CA ASN A 220 -25.06 -23.42 -57.05
C ASN A 220 -25.89 -24.37 -57.91
N GLY A 221 -25.93 -25.68 -57.59
CA GLY A 221 -26.75 -26.65 -58.30
C GLY A 221 -28.25 -26.35 -58.15
N LYS A 222 -28.68 -26.02 -56.92
CA LYS A 222 -30.07 -25.63 -56.61
C LYS A 222 -30.49 -24.37 -57.38
N LYS A 223 -29.68 -23.33 -57.42
CA LYS A 223 -29.95 -22.09 -58.18
C LYS A 223 -30.09 -22.35 -59.67
N ILE A 224 -29.22 -23.21 -60.22
CA ILE A 224 -29.30 -23.58 -61.63
C ILE A 224 -30.63 -24.31 -61.90
N LEU A 225 -30.98 -25.27 -61.04
CA LEU A 225 -32.23 -26.06 -61.18
C LEU A 225 -33.47 -25.14 -61.09
N GLU A 226 -33.54 -24.26 -60.11
CA GLU A 226 -34.66 -23.30 -59.93
C GLU A 226 -34.80 -22.43 -61.16
N THR A 227 -33.68 -21.84 -61.65
CA THR A 227 -33.67 -20.98 -62.86
C THR A 227 -34.12 -21.74 -64.09
N LEU A 228 -33.67 -22.99 -64.30
CA LEU A 228 -34.10 -23.82 -65.43
C LEU A 228 -35.56 -24.24 -65.35
N GLN A 229 -36.11 -24.44 -64.16
CA GLN A 229 -37.53 -24.68 -63.95
C GLN A 229 -38.35 -23.46 -64.34
N GLU A 230 -37.95 -22.24 -63.90
CA GLU A 230 -38.61 -21.00 -64.33
C GLU A 230 -38.57 -20.84 -65.84
N VAL A 231 -37.44 -21.12 -66.49
CA VAL A 231 -37.33 -21.05 -67.95
C VAL A 231 -38.28 -22.06 -68.60
N ARG A 232 -38.36 -23.30 -68.08
CA ARG A 232 -39.29 -24.32 -68.58
C ARG A 232 -40.75 -23.87 -68.44
N ASP A 233 -41.12 -23.24 -67.31
CA ASP A 233 -42.48 -22.73 -67.10
C ASP A 233 -42.87 -21.60 -68.07
N LEU A 234 -41.85 -20.76 -68.44
CA LEU A 234 -42.03 -19.68 -69.40
C LEU A 234 -42.03 -20.15 -70.86
N THR A 235 -41.32 -21.23 -71.22
CA THR A 235 -41.21 -21.72 -72.58
C THR A 235 -42.03 -22.92 -72.92
N GLY A 236 -42.53 -23.67 -71.91
CA GLY A 236 -43.20 -24.94 -72.03
C GLY A 236 -44.61 -24.83 -72.61
N ASN A 237 -45.16 -26.03 -72.93
CA ASN A 237 -46.54 -26.18 -73.45
C ASN A 237 -47.54 -26.50 -72.34
N ASP A 238 -47.05 -26.82 -71.10
CA ASP A 238 -47.86 -27.28 -69.97
C ASP A 238 -48.36 -26.15 -69.05
N SER A 239 -47.88 -24.92 -69.30
CA SER A 239 -48.27 -23.75 -68.50
C SER A 239 -49.20 -22.83 -69.30
N VAL A 240 -50.33 -22.39 -68.69
CA VAL A 240 -51.33 -21.50 -69.32
C VAL A 240 -50.77 -20.19 -69.85
N GLN A 241 -49.55 -19.84 -69.47
CA GLN A 241 -48.83 -18.64 -69.89
C GLN A 241 -47.49 -18.97 -70.59
N GLY A 242 -47.23 -20.21 -70.89
CA GLY A 242 -46.02 -20.62 -71.58
C GLY A 242 -45.98 -20.22 -73.04
N ALA A 243 -44.80 -19.80 -73.51
CA ALA A 243 -44.60 -19.40 -74.90
C ALA A 243 -44.98 -20.51 -75.88
N GLY A 244 -44.70 -21.78 -75.56
CA GLY A 244 -45.03 -22.92 -76.37
C GLY A 244 -46.53 -23.11 -76.53
N GLU A 245 -47.35 -22.98 -75.47
CA GLU A 245 -48.79 -23.00 -75.56
C GLU A 245 -49.31 -21.82 -76.40
N ALA A 246 -48.80 -20.61 -76.18
CA ALA A 246 -49.21 -19.44 -76.89
C ALA A 246 -48.90 -19.55 -78.41
N VAL A 247 -47.69 -20.05 -78.76
CA VAL A 247 -47.30 -20.25 -80.17
C VAL A 247 -48.13 -21.38 -80.79
N GLY A 248 -48.28 -22.52 -80.08
CA GLY A 248 -49.11 -23.62 -80.56
C GLY A 248 -50.56 -23.26 -80.81
N ASN A 249 -51.14 -22.41 -79.95
CA ASN A 249 -52.49 -21.89 -80.16
C ASN A 249 -52.53 -20.89 -81.36
N ALA A 250 -51.53 -20.06 -81.53
CA ALA A 250 -51.42 -19.15 -82.67
C ALA A 250 -51.27 -19.93 -84.00
N VAL A 251 -50.48 -21.00 -84.02
CA VAL A 251 -50.37 -21.90 -85.19
C VAL A 251 -51.74 -22.48 -85.54
N LYS A 252 -52.49 -23.02 -84.57
CA LYS A 252 -53.85 -23.57 -84.80
C LYS A 252 -54.82 -22.54 -85.31
N GLU A 253 -54.84 -21.32 -84.82
CA GLU A 253 -55.73 -20.29 -85.25
C GLU A 253 -55.33 -19.78 -86.68
N LEU A 254 -54.04 -19.67 -86.97
CA LEU A 254 -53.58 -19.21 -88.28
C LEU A 254 -53.85 -20.30 -89.32
N MET A 255 -53.67 -21.57 -89.03
CA MET A 255 -53.99 -22.66 -89.94
C MET A 255 -55.45 -22.72 -90.36
N ARG A 256 -56.43 -22.27 -89.55
CA ARG A 256 -57.84 -22.20 -89.86
C ARG A 256 -58.13 -21.22 -90.95
N VAL A 257 -57.34 -20.17 -91.17
CA VAL A 257 -57.55 -19.10 -92.12
C VAL A 257 -56.60 -19.19 -93.32
N THR A 258 -55.63 -20.04 -93.37
CA THR A 258 -54.65 -20.24 -94.41
C THR A 258 -55.29 -20.59 -95.76
N GLU A 259 -56.46 -21.36 -95.70
CA GLU A 259 -57.21 -21.75 -96.89
C GLU A 259 -57.83 -20.53 -97.62
N TYR A 260 -57.91 -19.35 -96.94
CA TYR A 260 -58.60 -18.16 -97.55
C TYR A 260 -57.57 -17.14 -98.14
N ASP A 261 -56.30 -17.23 -97.83
CA ASP A 261 -55.26 -16.35 -98.37
C ASP A 261 -53.89 -17.01 -98.40
N SER A 262 -53.31 -17.24 -99.60
CA SER A 262 -52.04 -17.88 -99.82
C SER A 262 -50.83 -17.11 -99.24
N GLN A 263 -50.98 -15.81 -98.96
CA GLN A 263 -49.94 -15.05 -98.27
C GLN A 263 -49.75 -15.48 -96.78
N LEU A 264 -50.79 -16.08 -96.16
CA LEU A 264 -50.76 -16.56 -94.81
C LEU A 264 -50.00 -17.87 -94.66
N GLU A 265 -49.76 -18.58 -95.78
CA GLU A 265 -49.01 -19.86 -95.79
C GLU A 265 -47.56 -19.69 -95.35
N SER A 266 -46.90 -18.63 -95.75
CA SER A 266 -45.53 -18.32 -95.33
C SER A 266 -45.47 -17.92 -93.84
N MET A 267 -46.50 -17.21 -93.34
CA MET A 267 -46.55 -16.87 -91.91
C MET A 267 -46.85 -18.08 -91.04
N SER A 268 -47.73 -18.97 -91.47
CA SER A 268 -47.98 -20.24 -90.78
C SER A 268 -46.80 -21.12 -90.70
N SER A 269 -46.03 -21.24 -91.81
CA SER A 269 -44.77 -22.00 -91.85
C SER A 269 -43.74 -21.41 -90.89
N ALA A 270 -43.56 -20.07 -90.85
CA ALA A 270 -42.64 -19.45 -89.91
C ALA A 270 -43.03 -19.69 -88.43
N LEU A 271 -44.34 -19.68 -88.15
CA LEU A 271 -44.84 -19.91 -86.78
C LEU A 271 -44.68 -21.39 -86.37
N GLN A 272 -44.85 -22.31 -87.33
CA GLN A 272 -44.57 -23.75 -87.12
C GLN A 272 -43.11 -24.01 -86.87
N GLU A 273 -42.20 -23.29 -87.52
CA GLU A 273 -40.76 -23.37 -87.32
C GLU A 273 -40.38 -22.90 -85.88
N ILE A 274 -40.99 -21.80 -85.43
CA ILE A 274 -40.83 -21.31 -84.06
C ILE A 274 -41.34 -22.37 -83.04
N ASP A 275 -42.51 -22.94 -83.26
CA ASP A 275 -43.06 -24.02 -82.42
C ASP A 275 -42.10 -25.21 -82.33
N GLY A 276 -41.57 -25.63 -83.53
CA GLY A 276 -40.56 -26.69 -83.59
C GLY A 276 -39.30 -26.39 -82.78
N LEU A 277 -38.75 -25.17 -82.95
CA LEU A 277 -37.55 -24.75 -82.21
C LEU A 277 -37.81 -24.65 -80.69
N LEU A 278 -38.97 -24.20 -80.28
CA LEU A 278 -39.38 -24.17 -78.86
C LEU A 278 -39.51 -25.57 -78.28
N ASN A 279 -40.08 -26.49 -79.01
CA ASN A 279 -40.21 -27.90 -78.59
C ASN A 279 -38.83 -28.57 -78.48
N ASP A 280 -37.92 -28.31 -79.43
CA ASP A 280 -36.57 -28.85 -79.37
C ASP A 280 -35.79 -28.28 -78.20
N PHE A 281 -35.88 -26.95 -77.98
CA PHE A 281 -35.27 -26.32 -76.83
C PHE A 281 -35.80 -26.91 -75.48
N ASN A 282 -37.13 -27.05 -75.35
CA ASN A 282 -37.71 -27.61 -74.13
C ASN A 282 -37.32 -29.07 -73.93
N ARG A 283 -37.09 -29.83 -74.99
CA ARG A 283 -36.56 -31.21 -74.89
C ARG A 283 -35.14 -31.21 -74.42
N GLU A 284 -34.27 -30.36 -74.97
CA GLU A 284 -32.88 -30.21 -74.56
C GLU A 284 -32.77 -29.73 -73.12
N LEU A 285 -33.61 -28.73 -72.76
CA LEU A 285 -33.70 -28.22 -71.39
C LEU A 285 -34.09 -29.32 -70.39
N SER A 286 -35.10 -30.12 -70.76
CA SER A 286 -35.53 -31.24 -69.88
C SER A 286 -34.42 -32.29 -69.73
N SER A 287 -33.73 -32.65 -70.82
CA SER A 287 -32.61 -33.56 -70.76
C SER A 287 -31.49 -33.07 -69.86
N TYR A 288 -31.17 -31.74 -69.97
CA TYR A 288 -30.14 -31.13 -69.12
C TYR A 288 -30.56 -31.07 -67.62
N VAL A 289 -31.85 -30.77 -67.32
CA VAL A 289 -32.39 -30.81 -65.94
C VAL A 289 -32.31 -32.20 -65.35
N ASP A 290 -32.64 -33.25 -66.17
CA ASP A 290 -32.57 -34.66 -65.73
C ASP A 290 -31.11 -35.13 -65.49
N GLU A 291 -30.14 -34.61 -66.28
CA GLU A 291 -28.73 -34.85 -66.08
C GLU A 291 -28.14 -34.12 -64.86
N LEU A 292 -28.76 -33.00 -64.44
CA LEU A 292 -28.38 -32.24 -63.24
C LEU A 292 -28.78 -32.98 -61.97
N ASN A 293 -27.96 -33.96 -61.58
CA ASN A 293 -28.13 -34.81 -60.39
C ASN A 293 -28.10 -33.95 -59.10
N PHE A 294 -29.14 -33.08 -58.91
CA PHE A 294 -29.30 -32.34 -57.68
C PHE A 294 -29.97 -33.21 -56.63
N ASP A 295 -29.16 -33.53 -55.59
CA ASP A 295 -29.65 -34.24 -54.40
C ASP A 295 -30.13 -33.24 -53.36
N GLY A 296 -31.45 -32.99 -53.34
CA GLY A 296 -32.08 -32.07 -52.42
C GLY A 296 -32.03 -32.55 -50.95
N GLU A 297 -31.98 -33.85 -50.72
CA GLU A 297 -31.87 -34.41 -49.36
C GLU A 297 -30.49 -34.08 -48.78
N THR A 298 -29.43 -34.37 -49.52
CA THR A 298 -28.06 -34.01 -49.11
C THR A 298 -27.86 -32.51 -48.95
N PHE A 299 -28.53 -31.64 -49.76
CA PHE A 299 -28.50 -30.20 -49.58
C PHE A 299 -29.06 -29.78 -48.23
N TYR A 300 -30.29 -30.21 -47.88
CA TYR A 300 -30.94 -29.86 -46.63
C TYR A 300 -30.24 -30.44 -45.40
N GLU A 301 -29.68 -31.62 -45.49
CA GLU A 301 -28.87 -32.21 -44.43
C GLU A 301 -27.59 -31.41 -44.19
N THR A 302 -26.91 -31.00 -45.25
CA THR A 302 -25.69 -30.17 -45.19
C THR A 302 -26.01 -28.80 -44.55
N GLU A 303 -27.08 -28.15 -45.03
CA GLU A 303 -27.49 -26.86 -44.51
C GLU A 303 -27.83 -26.96 -43.00
N ARG A 304 -28.63 -27.91 -42.60
CA ARG A 304 -28.98 -28.13 -41.19
C ARG A 304 -27.78 -28.42 -40.31
N ARG A 305 -26.80 -29.17 -40.84
CA ARG A 305 -25.58 -29.51 -40.11
C ARG A 305 -24.67 -28.27 -39.96
N LEU A 306 -24.52 -27.47 -41.01
CA LEU A 306 -23.79 -26.21 -40.97
C LEU A 306 -24.42 -25.20 -40.00
N ASP A 307 -25.75 -25.07 -40.02
CA ASP A 307 -26.45 -24.19 -39.08
C ASP A 307 -26.20 -24.59 -37.64
N LEU A 308 -26.23 -25.91 -37.35
CA LEU A 308 -25.88 -26.42 -36.02
C LEU A 308 -24.46 -26.02 -35.62
N ILE A 309 -23.49 -26.26 -36.50
CA ILE A 309 -22.07 -25.94 -36.25
C ILE A 309 -21.89 -24.44 -36.04
N ASN A 310 -22.49 -23.60 -36.92
CA ASN A 310 -22.40 -22.17 -36.83
C ASN A 310 -23.04 -21.58 -35.56
N ASN A 311 -24.16 -22.15 -35.12
CA ASN A 311 -24.79 -21.78 -33.85
C ASN A 311 -23.87 -22.11 -32.64
N LEU A 312 -23.20 -23.25 -32.68
CA LEU A 312 -22.26 -23.65 -31.64
C LEU A 312 -20.98 -22.77 -31.69
N LYS A 313 -20.50 -22.44 -32.90
CA LYS A 313 -19.38 -21.49 -33.07
C LYS A 313 -19.71 -20.11 -32.49
N ALA A 314 -20.91 -19.60 -32.74
CA ALA A 314 -21.36 -18.31 -32.22
C ALA A 314 -21.45 -18.28 -30.68
N LYS A 315 -21.77 -19.43 -30.04
CA LYS A 315 -21.89 -19.54 -28.58
C LYS A 315 -20.57 -19.82 -27.86
N TYR A 316 -19.72 -20.71 -28.41
CA TYR A 316 -18.67 -21.37 -27.64
C TYR A 316 -17.25 -21.15 -28.21
N GLY A 317 -17.10 -20.60 -29.43
CA GLY A 317 -15.78 -20.32 -30.01
C GLY A 317 -15.80 -20.25 -31.53
N GLN A 318 -14.81 -19.61 -32.12
CA GLN A 318 -14.78 -19.32 -33.56
C GLN A 318 -14.42 -20.52 -34.45
N SER A 319 -14.01 -21.64 -33.86
CA SER A 319 -13.66 -22.88 -34.58
C SER A 319 -14.07 -24.10 -33.78
N ILE A 320 -14.15 -25.27 -34.42
CA ILE A 320 -14.46 -26.54 -33.77
C ILE A 320 -13.41 -26.87 -32.69
N GLU A 321 -12.12 -26.59 -32.93
CA GLU A 321 -11.06 -26.78 -31.94
C GLU A 321 -11.26 -25.86 -30.71
N ALA A 322 -11.69 -24.62 -30.94
CA ALA A 322 -12.00 -23.69 -29.86
C ALA A 322 -13.18 -24.18 -29.02
N ILE A 323 -14.22 -24.73 -29.67
CA ILE A 323 -15.38 -25.35 -28.99
C ILE A 323 -14.94 -26.55 -28.14
N HIS A 324 -14.07 -27.42 -28.66
CA HIS A 324 -13.54 -28.56 -27.91
C HIS A 324 -12.70 -28.11 -26.71
N THR A 325 -11.86 -27.08 -26.89
CA THR A 325 -11.08 -26.49 -25.80
C THR A 325 -11.99 -25.89 -24.72
N TYR A 326 -13.04 -25.17 -25.14
CA TYR A 326 -14.04 -24.64 -24.24
C TYR A 326 -14.74 -25.75 -23.45
N CYS A 327 -15.20 -26.81 -24.15
CA CYS A 327 -15.83 -27.97 -23.51
C CYS A 327 -14.90 -28.63 -22.49
N GLY A 328 -13.62 -28.79 -22.82
CA GLY A 328 -12.60 -29.32 -21.90
C GLY A 328 -12.47 -28.48 -20.63
N ASN A 329 -12.44 -27.16 -20.77
CA ASN A 329 -12.40 -26.23 -19.64
C ASN A 329 -13.65 -26.30 -18.77
N GLN A 330 -14.84 -26.44 -19.40
CA GLN A 330 -16.09 -26.56 -18.65
C GLN A 330 -16.21 -27.91 -17.93
N LYS A 331 -15.69 -28.98 -18.52
CA LYS A 331 -15.58 -30.29 -17.84
C LYS A 331 -14.69 -30.20 -16.60
N GLN A 332 -13.55 -29.53 -16.73
CA GLN A 332 -12.66 -29.33 -15.59
C GLN A 332 -13.34 -28.55 -14.46
N LYS A 333 -14.08 -27.49 -14.79
CA LYS A 333 -14.87 -26.74 -13.80
C LYS A 333 -15.95 -27.61 -13.15
N LEU A 334 -16.62 -28.44 -13.93
CA LEU A 334 -17.63 -29.35 -13.40
C LEU A 334 -17.03 -30.39 -12.44
N GLU A 335 -15.86 -30.95 -12.79
CA GLU A 335 -15.14 -31.85 -11.89
C GLU A 335 -14.74 -31.15 -10.59
N ASP A 336 -14.30 -29.88 -10.67
CA ASP A 336 -13.95 -29.09 -9.48
C ASP A 336 -15.19 -28.83 -8.59
N LEU A 337 -16.36 -28.61 -9.19
CA LEU A 337 -17.63 -28.50 -8.46
C LEU A 337 -18.06 -29.82 -7.85
N ASP A 338 -17.91 -30.93 -8.55
CA ASP A 338 -18.27 -32.28 -8.03
C ASP A 338 -17.39 -32.66 -6.83
N ARG A 339 -16.14 -32.20 -6.81
CA ARG A 339 -15.23 -32.38 -5.67
C ARG A 339 -15.34 -31.28 -4.61
N TYR A 340 -16.31 -30.40 -4.74
CA TYR A 340 -16.46 -29.23 -3.87
C TYR A 340 -16.47 -29.59 -2.38
N GLU A 341 -17.27 -30.54 -1.96
CA GLU A 341 -17.36 -30.91 -0.54
C GLU A 341 -16.03 -31.44 0.00
N GLU A 342 -15.30 -32.20 -0.80
CA GLU A 342 -14.00 -32.72 -0.41
C GLU A 342 -12.98 -31.58 -0.33
N ASN A 343 -12.97 -30.69 -1.32
CA ASN A 343 -12.07 -29.53 -1.38
C ASN A 343 -12.38 -28.54 -0.24
N PHE A 344 -13.66 -28.28 0.03
CA PHE A 344 -14.07 -27.42 1.13
C PHE A 344 -13.69 -28.02 2.50
N ARG A 345 -13.95 -29.30 2.72
CA ARG A 345 -13.56 -29.99 3.94
C ARG A 345 -12.06 -30.02 4.15
N ARG A 346 -11.27 -30.25 3.07
CA ARG A 346 -9.80 -30.18 3.11
C ARG A 346 -9.32 -28.78 3.43
N ALA A 347 -9.84 -27.75 2.77
CA ALA A 347 -9.48 -26.36 3.03
C ALA A 347 -9.81 -25.95 4.47
N LYS A 348 -10.98 -26.37 5.00
CA LYS A 348 -11.37 -26.14 6.40
C LYS A 348 -10.41 -26.82 7.38
N ALA A 349 -10.04 -28.06 7.13
CA ALA A 349 -9.08 -28.78 7.94
C ALA A 349 -7.68 -28.13 7.89
N GLU A 350 -7.26 -27.60 6.75
CA GLU A 350 -6.00 -26.88 6.57
C GLU A 350 -6.01 -25.55 7.34
N VAL A 351 -7.13 -24.83 7.37
CA VAL A 351 -7.32 -23.62 8.19
C VAL A 351 -7.19 -23.96 9.69
N GLU A 352 -7.87 -24.99 10.17
CA GLU A 352 -7.79 -25.41 11.59
C GLU A 352 -6.36 -25.83 11.96
N LYS A 353 -5.69 -26.59 11.09
CA LYS A 353 -4.30 -27.01 11.31
C LYS A 353 -3.34 -25.81 11.35
N SER A 354 -3.46 -24.89 10.38
CA SER A 354 -2.59 -23.70 10.33
C SER A 354 -2.88 -22.75 11.49
N ARG A 355 -4.13 -22.62 11.93
CA ARG A 355 -4.54 -21.88 13.12
C ARG A 355 -3.92 -22.45 14.40
N ALA A 356 -4.02 -23.77 14.60
CA ALA A 356 -3.43 -24.44 15.75
C ALA A 356 -1.91 -24.27 15.78
N GLN A 357 -1.26 -24.35 14.62
CA GLN A 357 0.19 -24.11 14.53
C GLN A 357 0.53 -22.66 14.87
N LEU A 358 -0.24 -21.69 14.39
CA LEU A 358 -0.07 -20.26 14.69
C LEU A 358 -0.27 -20.01 16.20
N GLU A 359 -1.26 -20.64 16.82
CA GLU A 359 -1.51 -20.55 18.27
C GLU A 359 -0.29 -21.03 19.08
N ILE A 360 0.23 -22.20 18.77
CA ILE A 360 1.40 -22.78 19.47
C ILE A 360 2.63 -21.85 19.40
N VAL A 361 2.91 -21.29 18.23
CA VAL A 361 4.08 -20.40 18.08
C VAL A 361 3.83 -19.02 18.70
N SER A 362 2.59 -18.52 18.67
CA SER A 362 2.21 -17.26 19.32
C SER A 362 2.24 -17.36 20.85
N ASP A 363 1.79 -18.49 21.42
CA ASP A 363 1.90 -18.74 22.86
C ASP A 363 3.37 -18.78 23.31
N LYS A 364 4.25 -19.40 22.53
CA LYS A 364 5.70 -19.39 22.81
C LYS A 364 6.27 -17.97 22.79
N LEU A 365 5.85 -17.14 21.81
CA LEU A 365 6.24 -15.75 21.74
C LEU A 365 5.78 -14.97 22.96
N SER A 366 4.52 -15.15 23.37
CA SER A 366 3.94 -14.48 24.54
C SER A 366 4.67 -14.85 25.84
N VAL A 367 5.04 -16.11 26.01
CA VAL A 367 5.83 -16.56 27.19
C VAL A 367 7.19 -15.87 27.25
N ILE A 368 7.88 -15.77 26.11
CA ILE A 368 9.18 -15.09 26.04
C ILE A 368 9.03 -13.59 26.30
N ARG A 369 8.02 -12.95 25.70
CA ARG A 369 7.72 -11.55 25.95
C ARG A 369 7.45 -11.25 27.42
N LYS A 370 6.67 -12.08 28.10
CA LYS A 370 6.40 -11.98 29.54
C LYS A 370 7.67 -12.12 30.38
N LYS A 371 8.58 -13.02 30.00
CA LYS A 371 9.90 -13.14 30.66
C LYS A 371 10.68 -11.82 30.53
N TYR A 372 10.78 -11.28 29.31
CA TYR A 372 11.53 -10.05 29.07
C TYR A 372 10.81 -8.80 29.60
N SER A 373 9.48 -8.81 29.67
CA SER A 373 8.73 -7.69 30.28
C SER A 373 9.06 -7.51 31.76
N GLN A 374 9.20 -8.61 32.50
CA GLN A 374 9.62 -8.53 33.92
C GLN A 374 11.03 -7.93 34.05
N MET A 375 11.97 -8.42 33.23
CA MET A 375 13.35 -7.91 33.25
C MET A 375 13.44 -6.45 32.86
N LEU A 376 12.63 -6.01 31.87
CA LEU A 376 12.55 -4.62 31.45
C LEU A 376 11.92 -3.74 32.52
N THR A 377 10.83 -4.21 33.15
CA THR A 377 10.17 -3.54 34.27
C THR A 377 11.14 -3.26 35.42
N ASP A 378 11.89 -4.27 35.84
CA ASP A 378 12.83 -4.14 36.96
C ASP A 378 13.92 -3.09 36.65
N LYS A 379 14.45 -3.10 35.41
CA LYS A 379 15.43 -2.10 34.97
C LYS A 379 14.84 -0.68 34.85
N ILE A 380 13.60 -0.57 34.35
CA ILE A 380 12.92 0.74 34.28
C ILE A 380 12.71 1.30 35.68
N ILE A 381 12.26 0.50 36.65
CA ILE A 381 12.09 0.92 38.03
C ILE A 381 13.43 1.37 38.63
N GLU A 382 14.52 0.62 38.41
CA GLU A 382 15.86 1.01 38.85
C GLU A 382 16.28 2.36 38.23
N GLY A 383 16.12 2.50 36.91
CA GLY A 383 16.42 3.74 36.20
C GLY A 383 15.63 4.94 36.68
N LEU A 384 14.34 4.74 37.01
CA LEU A 384 13.45 5.79 37.53
C LEU A 384 13.80 6.20 38.96
N LYS A 385 14.21 5.25 39.83
CA LYS A 385 14.73 5.57 41.18
C LYS A 385 15.94 6.47 41.13
N ASP A 386 16.86 6.25 40.18
CA ASP A 386 18.01 7.14 39.94
C ASP A 386 17.55 8.56 39.59
N LEU A 387 16.42 8.73 38.94
CA LEU A 387 15.84 10.01 38.54
C LEU A 387 14.89 10.62 39.59
N ASN A 388 15.00 10.15 40.84
CA ASN A 388 14.26 10.63 42.02
C ASN A 388 12.75 10.28 42.03
N PHE A 389 12.34 9.22 41.34
CA PHE A 389 11.02 8.63 41.54
C PHE A 389 11.13 7.57 42.65
N LEU A 390 10.94 7.97 43.91
CA LEU A 390 11.26 7.16 45.07
C LEU A 390 10.34 5.95 45.26
N ASP A 391 9.05 6.10 44.98
CA ASP A 391 8.01 5.08 45.14
C ASP A 391 7.30 4.74 43.84
N VAL A 392 8.07 4.65 42.76
CA VAL A 392 7.54 4.35 41.42
C VAL A 392 7.11 2.89 41.31
N GLN A 393 5.92 2.69 40.78
CA GLN A 393 5.44 1.40 40.31
C GLN A 393 5.35 1.44 38.80
N PHE A 394 5.93 0.46 38.12
CA PHE A 394 5.84 0.31 36.68
C PHE A 394 5.38 -1.11 36.37
N HIS A 395 4.45 -1.22 35.44
CA HIS A 395 3.89 -2.50 35.03
C HIS A 395 3.70 -2.52 33.52
N ILE A 396 3.85 -3.70 32.92
CA ILE A 396 3.53 -3.94 31.51
C ILE A 396 2.32 -4.88 31.51
N ASP A 397 1.14 -4.32 31.24
CA ASP A 397 -0.09 -5.09 31.12
C ASP A 397 -0.13 -5.84 29.79
N PHE A 398 -0.56 -7.10 29.82
CA PHE A 398 -0.69 -7.95 28.64
C PHE A 398 -2.15 -8.26 28.39
N GLN A 399 -2.65 -7.86 27.24
CA GLN A 399 -3.96 -8.22 26.76
C GLN A 399 -3.84 -9.13 25.54
N ARG A 400 -4.82 -10.02 25.36
CA ARG A 400 -4.88 -10.89 24.19
C ARG A 400 -5.78 -10.26 23.14
N LYS A 401 -5.27 -9.97 21.94
CA LYS A 401 -6.06 -9.53 20.78
C LYS A 401 -7.04 -10.64 20.38
N LYS A 402 -8.23 -10.25 19.93
CA LYS A 402 -9.26 -11.19 19.45
C LYS A 402 -8.80 -11.94 18.19
N GLU A 403 -8.00 -11.27 17.35
CA GLU A 403 -7.50 -11.81 16.10
C GLU A 403 -5.98 -11.93 16.14
N TYR A 404 -5.46 -12.96 15.49
CA TYR A 404 -4.02 -13.09 15.29
C TYR A 404 -3.52 -12.08 14.29
N THR A 405 -2.31 -11.59 14.52
CA THR A 405 -1.57 -10.73 13.62
C THR A 405 -0.28 -11.43 13.17
N ASP A 406 0.45 -10.83 12.26
CA ASP A 406 1.80 -11.28 11.89
C ASP A 406 2.82 -11.17 13.03
N ASN A 407 2.44 -10.45 14.10
CA ASN A 407 3.19 -10.23 15.33
C ASN A 407 2.65 -11.05 16.54
N GLY A 408 1.76 -12.00 16.31
CA GLY A 408 1.08 -12.79 17.35
C GLY A 408 -0.22 -12.16 17.83
N PHE A 409 -0.60 -12.42 19.06
CA PHE A 409 -1.85 -11.95 19.66
C PHE A 409 -1.64 -11.02 20.86
N ASP A 410 -0.38 -10.76 21.27
CA ASP A 410 -0.12 -9.88 22.41
C ASP A 410 -0.44 -8.42 22.06
N ASP A 411 -1.17 -7.78 22.94
CA ASP A 411 -1.32 -6.35 23.06
C ASP A 411 -0.78 -5.93 24.41
N ILE A 412 0.00 -4.86 24.46
CA ILE A 412 0.60 -4.46 25.72
C ILE A 412 0.37 -2.98 25.98
N GLU A 413 0.29 -2.63 27.26
CA GLU A 413 0.22 -1.25 27.71
C GLU A 413 1.18 -1.02 28.87
N TYR A 414 2.00 0.01 28.77
CA TYR A 414 2.88 0.45 29.83
C TYR A 414 2.07 1.30 30.83
N GLU A 415 2.06 0.84 32.06
CA GLU A 415 1.36 1.50 33.16
C GLU A 415 2.35 1.94 34.23
N ILE A 416 2.13 3.10 34.81
CA ILE A 416 3.01 3.66 35.84
C ILE A 416 2.20 4.39 36.92
N SER A 417 2.75 4.36 38.14
CA SER A 417 2.41 5.28 39.21
C SER A 417 3.70 5.94 39.70
N THR A 418 3.72 7.27 39.79
CA THR A 418 4.88 8.05 40.21
C THR A 418 4.82 8.48 41.65
N ASN A 419 3.65 8.36 42.32
CA ASN A 419 3.42 8.80 43.68
C ASN A 419 2.88 7.68 44.56
N PRO A 420 3.26 7.64 45.85
CA PRO A 420 2.73 6.68 46.80
C PRO A 420 1.20 6.77 46.90
N GLY A 421 0.51 5.63 46.84
CA GLY A 421 -0.94 5.56 47.04
C GLY A 421 -1.79 5.91 45.81
N GLU A 422 -1.18 6.29 44.67
CA GLU A 422 -1.89 6.43 43.41
C GLU A 422 -1.99 5.08 42.71
N SER A 423 -3.11 4.85 42.01
CA SER A 423 -3.25 3.69 41.14
C SER A 423 -2.34 3.81 39.90
N VAL A 424 -1.80 2.70 39.41
CA VAL A 424 -1.11 2.66 38.13
C VAL A 424 -2.05 3.08 37.00
N LYS A 425 -1.55 3.87 36.06
CA LYS A 425 -2.29 4.41 34.92
C LYS A 425 -1.45 4.24 33.66
N PRO A 426 -2.09 4.13 32.49
CA PRO A 426 -1.38 4.16 31.22
C PRO A 426 -0.41 5.34 31.13
N LEU A 427 0.76 5.09 30.57
CA LEU A 427 1.84 6.07 30.43
C LEU A 427 1.36 7.36 29.76
N GLY A 428 0.45 7.24 28.78
CA GLY A 428 -0.16 8.38 28.08
C GLY A 428 -1.09 9.26 28.90
N ARG A 429 -1.38 8.88 30.15
CA ARG A 429 -2.22 9.67 31.07
C ARG A 429 -1.42 10.46 32.11
N ILE A 430 -0.11 10.47 32.01
CA ILE A 430 0.75 11.30 32.85
C ILE A 430 0.55 12.77 32.47
N VAL A 431 0.30 13.61 33.46
CA VAL A 431 -0.07 15.02 33.26
C VAL A 431 1.17 15.93 33.19
N SER A 432 2.27 15.57 33.89
CA SER A 432 3.46 16.40 33.98
C SER A 432 4.44 16.13 32.84
N GLY A 433 4.72 17.14 32.00
CA GLY A 433 5.68 17.05 30.90
C GLY A 433 7.09 16.66 31.36
N GLY A 434 7.57 17.29 32.42
CA GLY A 434 8.90 17.00 32.98
C GLY A 434 9.02 15.58 33.57
N GLU A 435 7.96 15.06 34.22
CA GLU A 435 7.95 13.66 34.68
C GLU A 435 8.01 12.69 33.50
N LEU A 436 7.19 12.95 32.51
CA LEU A 436 7.13 12.12 31.31
C LEU A 436 8.47 12.13 30.56
N SER A 437 9.12 13.28 30.36
CA SER A 437 10.45 13.38 29.75
C SER A 437 11.50 12.57 30.50
N ARG A 438 11.48 12.58 31.85
CA ARG A 438 12.40 11.76 32.67
C ARG A 438 12.10 10.26 32.59
N ILE A 439 10.83 9.87 32.53
CA ILE A 439 10.43 8.47 32.33
C ILE A 439 10.93 8.00 30.95
N MET A 440 10.75 8.83 29.93
CA MET A 440 11.26 8.55 28.59
C MET A 440 12.78 8.42 28.58
N LEU A 441 13.49 9.31 29.28
CA LEU A 441 14.95 9.24 29.44
C LEU A 441 15.38 7.90 30.08
N ALA A 442 14.69 7.45 31.15
CA ALA A 442 15.01 6.18 31.78
C ALA A 442 14.82 4.99 30.81
N ILE A 443 13.73 4.96 30.08
CA ILE A 443 13.44 3.91 29.10
C ILE A 443 14.44 3.93 27.96
N LYS A 444 14.71 5.11 27.37
CA LYS A 444 15.68 5.28 26.27
C LYS A 444 17.11 4.94 26.71
N ALA A 445 17.50 5.24 27.94
CA ALA A 445 18.82 4.86 28.46
C ALA A 445 19.05 3.35 28.55
N ILE A 446 17.97 2.59 28.82
CA ILE A 446 18.01 1.12 28.85
C ILE A 446 18.11 0.52 27.45
N LEU A 447 17.57 1.22 26.46
CA LEU A 447 17.47 0.79 25.08
C LEU A 447 18.52 1.42 24.16
N ALA A 448 19.43 2.24 24.67
CA ALA A 448 20.34 3.05 23.88
C ALA A 448 21.06 2.27 22.76
N ASP A 449 21.54 1.04 23.06
CA ASP A 449 22.20 0.20 22.06
C ASP A 449 21.24 -0.47 21.05
N ARG A 450 19.93 -0.29 21.21
CA ARG A 450 18.88 -1.04 20.48
C ARG A 450 17.86 -0.17 19.78
N ASP A 451 17.81 1.12 20.15
CA ASP A 451 16.93 2.11 19.51
C ASP A 451 17.41 2.42 18.08
N GLN A 452 16.45 2.65 17.20
CA GLN A 452 16.72 2.89 15.77
C GLN A 452 16.82 4.37 15.43
N ILE A 453 16.27 5.24 16.29
CA ILE A 453 16.20 6.68 16.04
C ILE A 453 17.52 7.32 16.45
N GLU A 454 18.19 7.98 15.51
CA GLU A 454 19.52 8.53 15.73
C GLU A 454 19.51 9.84 16.53
N THR A 455 18.45 10.66 16.44
CA THR A 455 18.36 11.96 17.10
C THR A 455 17.22 12.00 18.11
N LEU A 456 17.56 12.28 19.37
CA LEU A 456 16.60 12.40 20.49
C LEU A 456 16.62 13.84 21.00
N ILE A 457 15.44 14.43 21.14
CA ILE A 457 15.27 15.78 21.64
C ILE A 457 14.51 15.75 22.97
N PHE A 458 15.10 16.29 24.01
CA PHE A 458 14.47 16.38 25.33
C PHE A 458 14.12 17.83 25.70
N ASP A 459 12.81 18.05 25.89
CA ASP A 459 12.29 19.32 26.40
C ASP A 459 11.76 19.16 27.82
N GLU A 460 11.80 20.24 28.61
CA GLU A 460 11.29 20.32 29.97
C GLU A 460 11.83 19.24 30.93
N ILE A 461 12.91 18.55 30.59
CA ILE A 461 13.45 17.46 31.40
C ILE A 461 13.96 17.94 32.76
N ASP A 462 14.28 19.22 32.88
CA ASP A 462 14.76 19.93 34.05
C ASP A 462 13.62 20.54 34.90
N THR A 463 12.38 20.40 34.47
CA THR A 463 11.22 20.95 35.19
C THR A 463 11.00 20.20 36.53
N GLY A 464 10.98 20.95 37.64
CA GLY A 464 10.72 20.42 38.98
C GLY A 464 11.88 19.64 39.61
N ILE A 465 13.07 19.73 39.05
CA ILE A 465 14.28 19.09 39.61
C ILE A 465 15.39 20.10 39.87
N SER A 466 16.30 19.75 40.77
CA SER A 466 17.49 20.52 41.05
C SER A 466 18.60 19.63 41.65
N GLY A 467 19.79 20.18 41.81
CA GLY A 467 20.89 19.57 42.54
C GLY A 467 21.22 18.13 42.10
N ARG A 468 21.08 17.18 43.02
CA ARG A 468 21.46 15.77 42.79
C ARG A 468 20.65 15.10 41.69
N THR A 469 19.36 15.43 41.58
CA THR A 469 18.50 14.85 40.54
C THR A 469 18.93 15.34 39.15
N ALA A 470 19.22 16.63 39.00
CA ALA A 470 19.74 17.22 37.76
C ALA A 470 21.06 16.55 37.33
N GLN A 471 21.93 16.27 38.32
CA GLN A 471 23.18 15.52 38.08
C GLN A 471 22.90 14.11 37.53
N LYS A 472 21.94 13.39 38.11
CA LYS A 472 21.56 12.05 37.62
C LYS A 472 20.92 12.06 36.25
N VAL A 473 20.09 13.04 35.96
CA VAL A 473 19.52 13.28 34.61
C VAL A 473 20.64 13.48 33.61
N SER A 474 21.60 14.35 33.90
CA SER A 474 22.73 14.65 33.00
C SER A 474 23.62 13.41 32.76
N GLU A 475 23.86 12.60 33.79
CA GLU A 475 24.60 11.35 33.68
C GLU A 475 23.90 10.34 32.75
N LYS A 476 22.56 10.19 32.85
CA LYS A 476 21.76 9.31 31.96
C LYS A 476 21.75 9.82 30.51
N MET A 477 21.65 11.15 30.31
CA MET A 477 21.72 11.75 28.99
C MET A 477 23.08 11.52 28.33
N ALA A 478 24.17 11.61 29.10
CA ALA A 478 25.51 11.32 28.60
C ALA A 478 25.68 9.83 28.20
N VAL A 479 24.99 8.91 28.85
CA VAL A 479 24.96 7.49 28.43
C VAL A 479 24.30 7.35 27.06
N ILE A 480 23.13 7.97 26.87
CA ILE A 480 22.42 7.95 25.58
C ILE A 480 23.25 8.65 24.48
N GLY A 481 23.88 9.77 24.82
CA GLY A 481 24.72 10.55 23.88
C GLY A 481 25.89 9.80 23.27
N LYS A 482 26.24 8.61 23.78
CA LYS A 482 27.26 7.73 23.14
C LYS A 482 26.77 7.03 21.90
N CYS A 483 25.50 6.66 21.88
CA CYS A 483 24.89 5.88 20.80
C CYS A 483 23.98 6.73 19.92
N HIS A 484 23.50 7.85 20.46
CA HIS A 484 22.55 8.76 19.80
C HIS A 484 23.04 10.19 19.87
N GLN A 485 22.60 10.99 18.93
CA GLN A 485 22.65 12.44 19.09
C GLN A 485 21.52 12.86 20.02
N VAL A 486 21.85 13.61 21.08
CA VAL A 486 20.87 14.12 22.05
C VAL A 486 20.89 15.63 22.00
N LEU A 487 19.74 16.24 21.76
CA LEU A 487 19.52 17.67 21.90
C LEU A 487 18.71 17.92 23.16
N CYS A 488 19.18 18.80 24.03
CA CYS A 488 18.46 19.14 25.24
C CYS A 488 18.48 20.64 25.49
N ILE A 489 17.32 21.17 25.81
CA ILE A 489 17.15 22.56 26.23
C ILE A 489 17.07 22.59 27.75
N THR A 490 17.92 23.38 28.41
CA THR A 490 17.95 23.43 29.87
C THR A 490 18.30 24.81 30.41
N HIS A 491 17.95 25.05 31.67
CA HIS A 491 18.41 26.18 32.48
C HIS A 491 19.28 25.72 33.67
N LEU A 492 19.49 24.38 33.80
CA LEU A 492 20.27 23.83 34.92
C LEU A 492 21.73 23.65 34.56
N PRO A 493 22.65 24.25 35.33
CA PRO A 493 24.10 24.17 35.08
C PRO A 493 24.64 22.74 35.17
N GLN A 494 24.02 21.85 35.98
CA GLN A 494 24.41 20.44 36.08
C GLN A 494 24.22 19.69 34.75
N ILE A 495 23.17 20.01 34.01
CA ILE A 495 22.92 19.44 32.69
C ILE A 495 23.83 20.07 31.65
N ALA A 496 23.93 21.39 31.67
CA ALA A 496 24.76 22.14 30.75
C ALA A 496 26.28 21.79 30.82
N ALA A 497 26.79 21.51 32.01
CA ALA A 497 28.16 21.08 32.20
C ALA A 497 28.52 19.77 31.49
N MET A 498 27.52 18.90 31.26
CA MET A 498 27.70 17.61 30.54
C MET A 498 27.66 17.73 29.02
N ALA A 499 27.53 18.94 28.45
CA ALA A 499 27.48 19.11 27.00
C ALA A 499 28.77 18.60 26.31
N ASP A 500 28.60 17.93 25.17
CA ASP A 500 29.67 17.74 24.18
C ASP A 500 29.79 18.98 23.32
N ILE A 501 28.63 19.54 22.93
CA ILE A 501 28.50 20.81 22.24
C ILE A 501 27.52 21.68 23.00
N HIS A 502 27.93 22.89 23.35
CA HIS A 502 27.14 23.83 24.14
C HIS A 502 26.75 25.04 23.27
N PHE A 503 25.46 25.36 23.24
CA PHE A 503 24.93 26.53 22.54
C PHE A 503 24.26 27.48 23.52
N GLU A 504 24.40 28.77 23.27
CA GLU A 504 23.67 29.82 23.96
C GLU A 504 22.62 30.43 23.04
N ILE A 505 21.41 30.57 23.56
CA ILE A 505 20.29 31.26 22.89
C ILE A 505 20.15 32.62 23.52
N GLU A 506 20.46 33.67 22.78
CA GLU A 506 20.35 35.04 23.22
C GLU A 506 19.27 35.81 22.46
N LYS A 507 18.73 36.84 23.14
CA LYS A 507 17.79 37.79 22.55
C LYS A 507 18.45 39.17 22.49
N HIS A 508 18.46 39.72 21.30
CA HIS A 508 18.95 41.07 21.07
C HIS A 508 17.87 41.99 20.56
N GLN A 509 17.92 43.27 20.98
CA GLN A 509 17.09 44.30 20.36
C GLN A 509 17.82 44.88 19.15
N LYS A 510 17.23 44.77 17.97
CA LYS A 510 17.67 45.39 16.72
C LYS A 510 16.67 46.46 16.31
N GLY A 511 16.92 47.70 16.78
CA GLY A 511 15.96 48.81 16.62
C GLY A 511 14.71 48.62 17.48
N THR A 512 13.54 48.49 16.84
CA THR A 512 12.24 48.23 17.51
C THR A 512 11.89 46.75 17.60
N GLU A 513 12.66 45.85 16.97
CA GLU A 513 12.39 44.44 16.90
C GLU A 513 13.30 43.62 17.82
N THR A 514 12.78 42.55 18.36
CA THR A 514 13.54 41.54 19.10
C THR A 514 13.91 40.41 18.14
N ILE A 515 15.19 40.07 18.07
CA ILE A 515 15.71 38.92 17.32
C ILE A 515 16.33 37.91 18.26
N THR A 516 16.24 36.65 17.89
CA THR A 516 16.87 35.54 18.61
C THR A 516 18.07 35.06 17.78
N GLU A 517 19.23 34.87 18.43
CA GLU A 517 20.44 34.30 17.85
C GLU A 517 20.87 33.08 18.65
N ILE A 518 21.61 32.16 17.99
CA ILE A 518 22.14 30.95 18.62
C ILE A 518 23.64 30.86 18.28
N HIS A 519 24.43 30.74 19.32
CA HIS A 519 25.89 30.70 19.19
C HIS A 519 26.46 29.43 19.83
N PRO A 520 27.40 28.74 19.18
CA PRO A 520 28.17 27.69 19.84
C PRO A 520 29.13 28.31 20.86
N LEU A 521 29.21 27.70 22.04
CA LEU A 521 30.10 28.15 23.13
C LEU A 521 31.29 27.21 23.26
N GLU A 522 32.49 27.71 23.12
CA GLU A 522 33.69 26.92 23.28
C GLU A 522 34.54 27.41 24.48
N GLY A 523 35.32 26.50 25.04
CA GLY A 523 36.34 26.80 26.06
C GLY A 523 35.80 27.61 27.27
N ASP A 524 36.33 28.81 27.43
CA ASP A 524 35.99 29.69 28.54
C ASP A 524 34.57 30.31 28.42
N ASP A 525 34.04 30.48 27.23
CA ASP A 525 32.68 31.01 27.03
C ASP A 525 31.62 30.04 27.57
N SER A 526 31.81 28.74 27.36
CA SER A 526 30.95 27.72 27.96
C SER A 526 31.05 27.73 29.52
N VAL A 527 32.24 27.99 30.08
CA VAL A 527 32.40 28.11 31.54
C VAL A 527 31.75 29.40 32.05
N ARG A 528 31.82 30.51 31.28
CA ARG A 528 31.16 31.77 31.62
C ARG A 528 29.64 31.63 31.64
N GLU A 529 29.05 30.95 30.67
CA GLU A 529 27.62 30.66 30.65
C GLU A 529 27.21 29.76 31.83
N LEU A 530 28.00 28.73 32.16
CA LEU A 530 27.76 27.91 33.36
C LEU A 530 27.80 28.76 34.64
N ALA A 531 28.77 29.70 34.74
CA ALA A 531 28.83 30.62 35.86
C ALA A 531 27.60 31.55 35.92
N ARG A 532 27.09 32.01 34.78
CA ARG A 532 25.86 32.82 34.69
C ARG A 532 24.64 32.00 35.19
N LEU A 533 24.54 30.75 34.82
CA LEU A 533 23.49 29.85 35.29
C LEU A 533 23.56 29.55 36.80
N LEU A 534 24.77 29.54 37.38
CA LEU A 534 24.99 29.30 38.81
C LEU A 534 24.76 30.53 39.66
N GLY A 535 25.28 31.69 39.25
CA GLY A 535 25.37 32.92 40.06
C GLY A 535 24.38 34.01 39.64
N GLY A 536 23.67 33.85 38.55
CA GLY A 536 22.81 34.90 38.01
C GLY A 536 23.59 36.09 37.45
N ALA A 537 23.18 37.32 37.74
CA ALA A 537 23.75 38.54 37.15
C ALA A 537 25.16 38.92 37.68
N GLU A 538 25.55 38.44 38.88
CA GLU A 538 26.86 38.76 39.46
C GLU A 538 27.82 37.56 39.33
N LEU A 539 28.82 37.70 38.43
CA LEU A 539 29.84 36.69 38.22
C LEU A 539 31.03 36.96 39.18
N THR A 540 30.99 36.29 40.34
CA THR A 540 32.14 36.35 41.28
C THR A 540 33.20 35.31 40.86
N GLN A 541 34.45 35.51 41.29
CA GLN A 541 35.55 34.57 41.03
C GLN A 541 35.21 33.15 41.56
N ALA A 542 34.55 33.04 42.72
CA ALA A 542 34.12 31.76 43.30
C ALA A 542 33.09 31.02 42.44
N VAL A 543 32.15 31.74 41.84
CA VAL A 543 31.14 31.16 40.94
C VAL A 543 31.81 30.64 39.65
N PHE A 544 32.81 31.39 39.13
CA PHE A 544 33.55 30.95 37.95
C PHE A 544 34.41 29.71 38.20
N GLU A 545 35.07 29.64 39.36
CA GLU A 545 35.85 28.46 39.78
C GLU A 545 34.93 27.23 39.95
N ASN A 546 33.76 27.41 40.56
CA ASN A 546 32.76 26.34 40.70
C ASN A 546 32.24 25.83 39.32
N ALA A 547 31.97 26.73 38.39
CA ALA A 547 31.56 26.38 37.03
C ALA A 547 32.66 25.56 36.32
N LYS A 548 33.92 25.94 36.48
CA LYS A 548 35.08 25.24 35.93
C LYS A 548 35.26 23.86 36.54
N GLU A 549 35.13 23.73 37.86
CA GLU A 549 35.18 22.45 38.58
C GLU A 549 34.04 21.53 38.11
N MET A 550 32.84 22.06 37.99
CA MET A 550 31.66 21.28 37.51
C MET A 550 31.88 20.72 36.11
N LYS A 551 32.43 21.51 35.19
CA LYS A 551 32.76 21.08 33.83
C LYS A 551 33.85 20.02 33.82
N GLU A 552 34.88 20.14 34.65
CA GLU A 552 35.95 19.14 34.77
C GLU A 552 35.44 17.83 35.36
N LEU A 553 34.58 17.87 36.41
CA LEU A 553 33.94 16.69 36.98
C LEU A 553 33.07 15.98 35.95
N ALA A 554 32.30 16.70 35.13
CA ALA A 554 31.53 16.17 34.03
C ALA A 554 32.41 15.42 33.00
N ARG A 555 33.56 16.04 32.64
CA ARG A 555 34.56 15.43 31.75
C ARG A 555 35.14 14.12 32.32
N VAL A 556 35.51 14.13 33.59
CA VAL A 556 36.05 12.96 34.29
C VAL A 556 35.00 11.86 34.34
N HIS A 557 33.75 12.18 34.65
CA HIS A 557 32.66 11.22 34.69
C HIS A 557 32.44 10.55 33.33
N LYS A 558 32.38 11.31 32.24
CA LYS A 558 32.29 10.79 30.87
C LYS A 558 33.43 9.82 30.54
N ASN A 559 34.66 10.16 30.94
CA ASN A 559 35.83 9.34 30.63
C ASN A 559 35.97 8.09 31.48
N THR A 560 35.47 8.07 32.72
CA THR A 560 35.67 7.00 33.69
C THR A 560 34.55 5.99 33.77
N ARG A 561 33.28 6.42 33.75
CA ARG A 561 32.10 5.57 33.90
C ARG A 561 31.45 5.16 32.60
N LEU A 562 31.89 5.75 31.50
CA LEU A 562 31.32 5.51 30.20
C LEU A 562 32.24 4.69 29.27
N LYS A 563 33.37 4.17 29.82
CA LYS A 563 34.14 3.08 29.21
C LYS A 563 33.47 1.76 29.52
#